data_9abd2b29d08ad486fe85e97ac596f4fc
#
_entry.id   9abd2b29d08ad486fe85e97ac596f4fc
#
_cell.length_a   1.000
_cell.length_b   1.000
_cell.length_c   1.000
_cell.angle_alpha   90.00
_cell.angle_beta   90.00
_cell.angle_gamma   90.00
#
_symmetry.space_group_name_H-M   'P 1'
#
loop_
_entity.id
_entity.type
_entity.pdbx_description
1 polymer ?
#
loop_
_entity_poly.entity_id
_entity_poly.type
_entity_poly.pdbx_seq_one_letter_code
_entity_poly.pdbx_strand_id
1 'polypeptide(L)'
;LLDSKAVQKIVKRGTLNVGVKQDVPNFGYYSAKTNSYEGMEVDLAKKIADELKVKVNYIPVTTQTREPLMDNGTIDLLIGTYTINDERKASYAISDPYYHDQIGFLVLKNSGINKISDLNGKTIGVSQGASTKAALQEYASAHNLKFNYVQLGSFPELAVSLYAHRVNAFSVDKSILSGYESKKTKTLKEGFKTQEYGIASSKSNQELIDYTNDLIAKWQKDGSLQKLYDKYHLKPAKAEDK
;
A
#
# COMPACT_ATOMS: atom_id res chain seq x y z
N LEU A 1 -13.03 -23.13 -8.57
CA LEU A 1 -12.85 -21.84 -7.85
C LEU A 1 -14.14 -21.03 -7.75
N LEU A 2 -14.94 -21.03 -8.84
CA LEU A 2 -16.26 -20.38 -8.82
C LEU A 2 -17.29 -21.13 -7.96
N ASP A 3 -16.94 -22.32 -7.50
CA ASP A 3 -17.80 -23.15 -6.65
C ASP A 3 -17.63 -22.88 -5.16
N SER A 4 -16.67 -22.01 -4.78
CA SER A 4 -16.47 -21.69 -3.36
C SER A 4 -17.68 -20.94 -2.80
N LYS A 5 -18.00 -21.21 -1.54
CA LYS A 5 -19.11 -20.53 -0.87
C LYS A 5 -18.86 -19.02 -0.77
N ALA A 6 -17.60 -18.62 -0.56
CA ALA A 6 -17.24 -17.20 -0.45
C ALA A 6 -17.46 -16.49 -1.79
N VAL A 7 -17.04 -17.08 -2.90
CA VAL A 7 -17.23 -16.50 -4.23
C VAL A 7 -18.71 -16.49 -4.60
N GLN A 8 -19.43 -17.58 -4.35
CA GLN A 8 -20.87 -17.66 -4.64
C GLN A 8 -21.67 -16.62 -3.86
N LYS A 9 -21.30 -16.34 -2.61
CA LYS A 9 -21.94 -15.32 -1.79
C LYS A 9 -21.80 -13.94 -2.44
N ILE A 10 -20.63 -13.63 -2.95
CA ILE A 10 -20.35 -12.35 -3.62
C ILE A 10 -21.15 -12.25 -4.91
N VAL A 11 -21.12 -13.30 -5.73
CA VAL A 11 -21.84 -13.36 -7.02
C VAL A 11 -23.35 -13.23 -6.79
N LYS A 12 -23.87 -13.93 -5.79
CA LYS A 12 -25.29 -13.89 -5.44
C LYS A 12 -25.72 -12.51 -4.93
N ARG A 13 -24.87 -11.86 -4.14
CA ARG A 13 -25.10 -10.48 -3.68
C ARG A 13 -25.01 -9.48 -4.83
N GLY A 14 -24.22 -9.79 -5.88
CA GLY A 14 -24.01 -8.93 -7.03
C GLY A 14 -23.04 -7.79 -6.82
N THR A 15 -22.30 -7.80 -5.72
CA THR A 15 -21.37 -6.72 -5.33
C THR A 15 -20.13 -7.29 -4.66
N LEU A 16 -18.97 -6.80 -5.08
CA LEU A 16 -17.67 -7.07 -4.45
C LEU A 16 -17.29 -5.84 -3.62
N ASN A 17 -17.18 -6.01 -2.30
CA ASN A 17 -16.78 -4.94 -1.40
C ASN A 17 -15.25 -4.94 -1.28
N VAL A 18 -14.60 -3.87 -1.73
CA VAL A 18 -13.14 -3.78 -1.73
C VAL A 18 -12.68 -2.60 -0.89
N GLY A 19 -11.86 -2.91 0.10
CA GLY A 19 -11.17 -1.88 0.88
C GLY A 19 -10.05 -1.28 0.05
N VAL A 20 -10.08 0.04 -0.12
CA VAL A 20 -9.06 0.79 -0.85
C VAL A 20 -8.62 2.00 -0.04
N LYS A 21 -7.40 2.45 -0.26
CA LYS A 21 -6.95 3.72 0.32
C LYS A 21 -7.65 4.87 -0.41
N GLN A 22 -7.78 6.00 0.27
CA GLN A 22 -8.34 7.20 -0.33
C GLN A 22 -7.34 8.35 -0.42
N ASP A 23 -6.17 8.17 0.16
CA ASP A 23 -5.14 9.20 0.35
C ASP A 23 -3.79 8.84 -0.27
N VAL A 24 -3.75 7.83 -1.15
CA VAL A 24 -2.52 7.43 -1.84
C VAL A 24 -2.68 7.68 -3.34
N PRO A 25 -2.22 8.85 -3.82
CA PRO A 25 -2.29 9.16 -5.25
C PRO A 25 -1.69 8.05 -6.10
N ASN A 26 -2.32 7.76 -7.23
CA ASN A 26 -1.97 6.74 -8.21
C ASN A 26 -2.24 5.28 -7.77
N PHE A 27 -2.51 5.03 -6.50
CA PHE A 27 -2.88 3.69 -5.98
C PHE A 27 -4.34 3.63 -5.57
N GLY A 28 -4.70 4.28 -4.49
CA GLY A 28 -6.07 4.42 -4.02
C GLY A 28 -6.28 5.84 -3.54
N TYR A 29 -7.00 6.63 -4.31
CA TYR A 29 -7.17 8.04 -4.07
C TYR A 29 -8.61 8.44 -4.35
N TYR A 30 -9.22 9.20 -3.44
CA TYR A 30 -10.54 9.78 -3.67
C TYR A 30 -10.39 11.19 -4.21
N SER A 31 -10.89 11.43 -5.44
CA SER A 31 -10.81 12.71 -6.10
C SER A 31 -12.07 13.52 -5.82
N ALA A 32 -11.91 14.68 -5.17
CA ALA A 32 -13.00 15.62 -4.95
C ALA A 32 -13.49 16.25 -6.27
N LYS A 33 -12.62 16.30 -7.28
CA LYS A 33 -12.96 16.85 -8.60
C LYS A 33 -13.94 15.97 -9.35
N THR A 34 -13.71 14.65 -9.34
CA THR A 34 -14.54 13.68 -10.06
C THR A 34 -15.55 13.00 -9.15
N ASN A 35 -15.44 13.21 -7.85
CA ASN A 35 -16.27 12.57 -6.83
C ASN A 35 -16.21 11.03 -6.93
N SER A 36 -15.02 10.51 -7.22
CA SER A 36 -14.81 9.08 -7.42
C SER A 36 -13.43 8.64 -6.97
N TYR A 37 -13.30 7.34 -6.75
CA TYR A 37 -12.00 6.73 -6.49
C TYR A 37 -11.22 6.55 -7.79
N GLU A 38 -9.90 6.70 -7.70
CA GLU A 38 -9.00 6.50 -8.84
C GLU A 38 -7.66 5.93 -8.36
N GLY A 39 -6.95 5.26 -9.24
CA GLY A 39 -5.64 4.67 -8.96
C GLY A 39 -5.54 3.25 -9.46
N MET A 40 -4.32 2.72 -9.44
CA MET A 40 -4.02 1.38 -9.94
C MET A 40 -4.77 0.32 -9.14
N GLU A 41 -4.83 0.47 -7.83
CA GLU A 41 -5.52 -0.49 -6.95
C GLU A 41 -7.04 -0.42 -7.12
N VAL A 42 -7.56 0.75 -7.37
CA VAL A 42 -8.98 0.96 -7.68
C VAL A 42 -9.33 0.27 -8.99
N ASP A 43 -8.52 0.45 -10.02
CA ASP A 43 -8.73 -0.20 -11.33
C ASP A 43 -8.56 -1.72 -11.22
N LEU A 44 -7.62 -2.19 -10.42
CA LEU A 44 -7.41 -3.63 -10.18
C LEU A 44 -8.65 -4.26 -9.54
N ALA A 45 -9.24 -3.56 -8.54
CA ALA A 45 -10.47 -4.00 -7.90
C ALA A 45 -11.62 -4.13 -8.92
N LYS A 46 -11.75 -3.15 -9.81
CA LYS A 46 -12.77 -3.19 -10.85
C LYS A 46 -12.55 -4.35 -11.81
N LYS A 47 -11.30 -4.62 -12.21
CA LYS A 47 -10.99 -5.77 -13.08
C LYS A 47 -11.42 -7.08 -12.44
N ILE A 48 -11.21 -7.24 -11.14
CA ILE A 48 -11.63 -8.45 -10.42
C ILE A 48 -13.17 -8.56 -10.39
N ALA A 49 -13.85 -7.45 -10.07
CA ALA A 49 -15.31 -7.42 -10.06
C ALA A 49 -15.88 -7.75 -11.43
N ASP A 50 -15.28 -7.23 -12.50
CA ASP A 50 -15.70 -7.50 -13.87
C ASP A 50 -15.57 -8.99 -14.22
N GLU A 51 -14.49 -9.65 -13.79
CA GLU A 51 -14.32 -11.10 -13.97
C GLU A 51 -15.41 -11.91 -13.25
N LEU A 52 -15.82 -11.44 -12.08
CA LEU A 52 -16.91 -12.07 -11.32
C LEU A 52 -18.29 -11.64 -11.79
N LYS A 53 -18.37 -10.72 -12.75
CA LYS A 53 -19.62 -10.15 -13.29
C LYS A 53 -20.49 -9.53 -12.21
N VAL A 54 -19.85 -8.81 -11.30
CA VAL A 54 -20.51 -8.09 -10.20
C VAL A 54 -20.08 -6.62 -10.23
N LYS A 55 -20.80 -5.80 -9.49
CA LYS A 55 -20.43 -4.40 -9.27
C LYS A 55 -19.32 -4.34 -8.22
N VAL A 56 -18.44 -3.36 -8.33
CA VAL A 56 -17.47 -3.07 -7.28
C VAL A 56 -18.02 -1.96 -6.37
N ASN A 57 -17.87 -2.17 -5.06
CA ASN A 57 -18.17 -1.16 -4.05
C ASN A 57 -16.87 -0.84 -3.31
N TYR A 58 -16.38 0.39 -3.45
CA TYR A 58 -15.16 0.82 -2.79
C TYR A 58 -15.45 1.30 -1.38
N ILE A 59 -14.72 0.78 -0.41
CA ILE A 59 -14.84 1.15 1.01
C ILE A 59 -13.49 1.73 1.43
N PRO A 60 -13.44 3.00 1.87
CA PRO A 60 -12.18 3.60 2.26
C PRO A 60 -11.62 2.96 3.51
N VAL A 61 -10.33 2.67 3.49
CA VAL A 61 -9.61 2.11 4.64
C VAL A 61 -8.40 2.98 4.97
N THR A 62 -7.95 2.89 6.20
CA THR A 62 -6.68 3.44 6.65
C THR A 62 -5.75 2.29 7.01
N THR A 63 -4.50 2.60 7.32
CA THR A 63 -3.56 1.59 7.82
C THR A 63 -4.02 0.97 9.14
N GLN A 64 -4.87 1.67 9.90
CA GLN A 64 -5.41 1.19 11.17
C GLN A 64 -6.72 0.42 11.02
N THR A 65 -7.56 0.76 10.06
CA THR A 65 -8.91 0.19 9.93
C THR A 65 -8.99 -1.00 8.99
N ARG A 66 -8.03 -1.18 8.10
CA ARG A 66 -8.10 -2.21 7.06
C ARG A 66 -8.19 -3.63 7.61
N GLU A 67 -7.46 -3.96 8.65
CA GLU A 67 -7.53 -5.29 9.25
C GLU A 67 -8.85 -5.54 9.99
N PRO A 68 -9.31 -4.63 10.87
CA PRO A 68 -10.64 -4.80 11.48
C PRO A 68 -11.77 -4.95 10.47
N LEU A 69 -11.71 -4.27 9.33
CA LEU A 69 -12.75 -4.38 8.30
C LEU A 69 -12.72 -5.72 7.56
N MET A 70 -11.54 -6.34 7.44
CA MET A 70 -11.45 -7.74 6.98
C MET A 70 -12.01 -8.69 8.02
N ASP A 71 -11.66 -8.47 9.30
CA ASP A 71 -12.06 -9.34 10.40
C ASP A 71 -13.58 -9.41 10.56
N ASN A 72 -14.27 -8.28 10.39
CA ASN A 72 -15.73 -8.23 10.57
C ASN A 72 -16.53 -8.48 9.29
N GLY A 73 -15.85 -8.73 8.16
CA GLY A 73 -16.51 -9.04 6.89
C GLY A 73 -17.10 -7.84 6.15
N THR A 74 -16.80 -6.61 6.58
CA THR A 74 -17.26 -5.41 5.88
C THR A 74 -16.66 -5.33 4.48
N ILE A 75 -15.38 -5.74 4.31
CA ILE A 75 -14.74 -5.84 3.01
C ILE A 75 -14.48 -7.31 2.68
N ASP A 76 -14.70 -7.66 1.42
CA ASP A 76 -14.39 -8.99 0.89
C ASP A 76 -12.91 -9.11 0.55
N LEU A 77 -12.35 -8.05 -0.02
CA LEU A 77 -10.94 -7.95 -0.40
C LEU A 77 -10.37 -6.63 0.09
N LEU A 78 -9.10 -6.66 0.45
CA LEU A 78 -8.30 -5.46 0.71
C LEU A 78 -7.28 -5.30 -0.42
N ILE A 79 -7.31 -4.15 -1.09
CA ILE A 79 -6.31 -3.76 -2.10
C ILE A 79 -5.85 -2.35 -1.73
N GLY A 80 -4.90 -2.28 -0.79
CA GLY A 80 -4.59 -1.01 -0.14
C GLY A 80 -3.13 -0.89 0.29
N THR A 81 -2.19 -1.03 -0.65
CA THR A 81 -0.74 -0.95 -0.37
C THR A 81 -0.35 -1.82 0.84
N TYR A 82 -0.91 -3.03 0.87
CA TYR A 82 -0.77 -3.95 2.00
C TYR A 82 0.43 -4.85 1.77
N THR A 83 1.52 -4.56 2.48
CA THR A 83 2.78 -5.29 2.34
C THR A 83 2.66 -6.70 2.90
N ILE A 84 3.06 -7.66 2.09
CA ILE A 84 3.10 -9.08 2.45
C ILE A 84 4.23 -9.29 3.47
N ASN A 85 3.93 -9.90 4.61
CA ASN A 85 4.92 -10.34 5.58
C ASN A 85 4.41 -11.58 6.33
N ASP A 86 5.28 -12.22 7.10
CA ASP A 86 4.95 -13.49 7.77
C ASP A 86 3.85 -13.32 8.82
N GLU A 87 3.87 -12.22 9.56
CA GLU A 87 2.86 -11.92 10.57
C GLU A 87 1.47 -11.82 9.93
N ARG A 88 1.37 -11.09 8.82
CA ARG A 88 0.10 -10.91 8.10
C ARG A 88 -0.36 -12.22 7.45
N LYS A 89 0.57 -13.01 6.89
CA LYS A 89 0.23 -14.32 6.32
C LYS A 89 -0.30 -15.29 7.37
N ALA A 90 0.13 -15.16 8.61
CA ALA A 90 -0.36 -16.01 9.71
C ALA A 90 -1.83 -15.71 10.04
N SER A 91 -2.29 -14.48 9.81
CA SER A 91 -3.62 -14.03 10.21
C SER A 91 -4.61 -13.88 9.04
N TYR A 92 -4.12 -13.68 7.82
CA TYR A 92 -4.93 -13.38 6.65
C TYR A 92 -4.55 -14.24 5.47
N ALA A 93 -5.48 -14.43 4.53
CA ALA A 93 -5.19 -14.97 3.22
C ALA A 93 -4.66 -13.80 2.37
N ILE A 94 -3.47 -13.95 1.79
CA ILE A 94 -2.83 -12.90 1.01
C ILE A 94 -2.37 -13.49 -0.33
N SER A 95 -2.61 -12.74 -1.40
CA SER A 95 -2.24 -13.13 -2.76
C SER A 95 -0.73 -13.06 -3.00
N ASP A 96 -0.32 -13.56 -4.15
CA ASP A 96 0.98 -13.24 -4.73
C ASP A 96 1.04 -11.73 -4.99
N PRO A 97 2.25 -11.14 -5.03
CA PRO A 97 2.36 -9.70 -5.18
C PRO A 97 1.87 -9.20 -6.55
N TYR A 98 1.15 -8.07 -6.55
CA TYR A 98 0.77 -7.37 -7.77
C TYR A 98 1.62 -6.14 -8.04
N TYR A 99 2.42 -5.72 -7.07
CA TYR A 99 3.31 -4.56 -7.18
C TYR A 99 4.48 -4.71 -6.22
N HIS A 100 5.64 -4.16 -6.60
CA HIS A 100 6.86 -4.15 -5.79
C HIS A 100 7.29 -2.71 -5.57
N ASP A 101 7.54 -2.33 -4.33
CA ASP A 101 8.01 -1.00 -3.95
C ASP A 101 9.23 -1.11 -3.04
N GLN A 102 9.71 0.01 -2.54
CA GLN A 102 10.86 0.08 -1.64
C GLN A 102 10.60 1.20 -0.63
N ILE A 103 10.94 0.97 0.64
CA ILE A 103 10.80 2.00 1.67
C ILE A 103 11.79 3.13 1.38
N GLY A 104 11.29 4.37 1.48
CA GLY A 104 12.09 5.57 1.28
C GLY A 104 11.84 6.62 2.33
N PHE A 105 12.36 7.82 2.07
CA PHE A 105 12.31 8.94 3.02
C PHE A 105 12.05 10.24 2.26
N LEU A 106 11.01 10.95 2.66
CA LEU A 106 10.73 12.29 2.19
C LEU A 106 11.27 13.29 3.22
N VAL A 107 12.08 14.24 2.77
CA VAL A 107 12.68 15.25 3.63
C VAL A 107 12.50 16.63 3.01
N LEU A 108 12.68 17.69 3.81
CA LEU A 108 12.70 19.04 3.27
C LEU A 108 14.01 19.29 2.53
N LYS A 109 13.95 19.97 1.39
CA LYS A 109 15.13 20.26 0.56
C LYS A 109 16.23 20.99 1.33
N ASN A 110 15.83 21.87 2.26
CA ASN A 110 16.77 22.70 3.02
C ASN A 110 17.25 22.05 4.33
N SER A 111 16.93 20.78 4.55
CA SER A 111 17.23 20.10 5.80
C SER A 111 18.69 19.69 5.97
N GLY A 112 19.46 19.64 4.88
CA GLY A 112 20.82 19.09 4.89
C GLY A 112 20.86 17.57 4.93
N ILE A 113 19.71 16.90 4.87
CA ILE A 113 19.59 15.43 4.87
C ILE A 113 19.67 14.95 3.44
N ASN A 114 20.69 14.15 3.12
CA ASN A 114 20.91 13.65 1.77
C ASN A 114 21.01 12.13 1.69
N LYS A 115 21.23 11.46 2.82
CA LYS A 115 21.36 10.00 2.91
C LYS A 115 20.77 9.53 4.24
N ILE A 116 20.51 8.24 4.34
CA ILE A 116 19.84 7.66 5.52
C ILE A 116 20.65 7.90 6.79
N SER A 117 21.98 7.82 6.73
CA SER A 117 22.82 8.05 7.90
C SER A 117 22.72 9.47 8.47
N ASP A 118 22.30 10.45 7.67
CA ASP A 118 22.04 11.82 8.14
C ASP A 118 20.84 11.89 9.09
N LEU A 119 20.03 10.85 9.12
CA LEU A 119 18.85 10.76 10.00
C LEU A 119 19.18 10.22 11.40
N ASN A 120 20.43 9.86 11.67
CA ASN A 120 20.84 9.36 12.98
C ASN A 120 20.51 10.38 14.08
N GLY A 121 19.81 9.95 15.12
CA GLY A 121 19.35 10.80 16.21
C GLY A 121 18.14 11.67 15.86
N LYS A 122 17.63 11.58 14.65
CA LYS A 122 16.52 12.40 14.16
C LYS A 122 15.17 11.71 14.35
N THR A 123 14.10 12.45 14.11
CA THR A 123 12.73 11.97 14.26
C THR A 123 12.14 11.62 12.89
N ILE A 124 11.62 10.41 12.78
CA ILE A 124 10.98 9.91 11.56
C ILE A 124 9.49 9.73 11.82
N GLY A 125 8.67 10.33 10.97
CA GLY A 125 7.23 10.13 11.00
C GLY A 125 6.86 8.89 10.23
N VAL A 126 6.01 8.04 10.83
CA VAL A 126 5.52 6.79 10.24
C VAL A 126 4.02 6.65 10.47
N SER A 127 3.36 5.93 9.59
CA SER A 127 1.92 5.69 9.72
C SER A 127 1.67 4.56 10.72
N GLN A 128 0.77 4.80 11.66
CA GLN A 128 0.33 3.79 12.62
C GLN A 128 -0.37 2.65 11.90
N GLY A 129 0.00 1.40 12.22
CA GLY A 129 -0.54 0.22 11.54
C GLY A 129 0.19 -0.19 10.27
N ALA A 130 1.16 0.60 9.81
CA ALA A 130 2.05 0.22 8.71
C ALA A 130 3.23 -0.61 9.23
N SER A 131 3.86 -1.36 8.33
CA SER A 131 5.05 -2.18 8.67
C SER A 131 6.35 -1.37 8.68
N THR A 132 6.29 -0.08 8.35
CA THR A 132 7.47 0.77 8.17
C THR A 132 8.30 0.91 9.43
N LYS A 133 7.67 1.15 10.58
CA LYS A 133 8.41 1.33 11.85
C LYS A 133 9.26 0.12 12.18
N ALA A 134 8.70 -1.08 12.08
CA ALA A 134 9.44 -2.32 12.36
C ALA A 134 10.63 -2.48 11.40
N ALA A 135 10.43 -2.16 10.12
CA ALA A 135 11.50 -2.21 9.12
C ALA A 135 12.60 -1.20 9.43
N LEU A 136 12.23 0.01 9.85
CA LEU A 136 13.20 1.06 10.25
C LEU A 136 14.00 0.66 11.49
N GLN A 137 13.35 0.04 12.47
CA GLN A 137 14.03 -0.43 13.69
C GLN A 137 15.06 -1.50 13.35
N GLU A 138 14.71 -2.43 12.47
CA GLU A 138 15.63 -3.47 11.99
C GLU A 138 16.81 -2.85 11.23
N TYR A 139 16.54 -1.90 10.33
CA TYR A 139 17.58 -1.20 9.58
C TYR A 139 18.53 -0.44 10.50
N ALA A 140 17.98 0.31 11.46
CA ALA A 140 18.75 1.10 12.40
C ALA A 140 19.69 0.21 13.24
N SER A 141 19.18 -0.91 13.72
CA SER A 141 19.98 -1.88 14.48
C SER A 141 21.13 -2.43 13.65
N ALA A 142 20.89 -2.76 12.40
CA ALA A 142 21.90 -3.33 11.49
C ALA A 142 22.98 -2.30 11.09
N HIS A 143 22.68 -1.01 11.15
CA HIS A 143 23.57 0.06 10.69
C HIS A 143 24.05 0.99 11.80
N ASN A 144 23.87 0.62 13.08
CA ASN A 144 24.27 1.42 14.23
C ASN A 144 23.69 2.83 14.23
N LEU A 145 22.42 2.94 13.85
CA LEU A 145 21.69 4.21 13.85
C LEU A 145 20.63 4.21 14.95
N LYS A 146 20.27 5.39 15.41
CA LYS A 146 19.16 5.61 16.33
C LYS A 146 18.17 6.56 15.70
N PHE A 147 16.93 6.11 15.57
CA PHE A 147 15.83 6.93 15.10
C PHE A 147 14.82 7.14 16.22
N ASN A 148 14.26 8.33 16.28
CA ASN A 148 13.08 8.60 17.11
C ASN A 148 11.87 8.54 16.18
N TYR A 149 10.73 8.09 16.70
CA TYR A 149 9.54 7.87 15.87
C TYR A 149 8.37 8.69 16.37
N VAL A 150 7.61 9.25 15.41
CA VAL A 150 6.29 9.81 15.64
C VAL A 150 5.32 9.01 14.77
N GLN A 151 4.30 8.44 15.39
CA GLN A 151 3.29 7.65 14.69
C GLN A 151 2.01 8.47 14.55
N LEU A 152 1.53 8.66 13.32
CA LEU A 152 0.29 9.37 13.04
C LEU A 152 -0.65 8.49 12.24
N GLY A 153 -1.93 8.88 12.21
CA GLY A 153 -2.98 8.06 11.64
C GLY A 153 -3.10 8.09 10.13
N SER A 154 -2.48 9.08 9.47
CA SER A 154 -2.63 9.24 8.02
C SER A 154 -1.39 9.83 7.37
N PHE A 155 -1.24 9.57 6.07
CA PHE A 155 -0.15 10.14 5.28
C PHE A 155 -0.26 11.67 5.15
N PRO A 156 -1.44 12.26 4.94
CA PRO A 156 -1.56 13.73 4.94
C PRO A 156 -1.08 14.38 6.24
N GLU A 157 -1.39 13.78 7.41
CA GLU A 157 -0.91 14.30 8.70
C GLU A 157 0.62 14.23 8.78
N LEU A 158 1.22 13.18 8.26
CA LEU A 158 2.68 13.02 8.24
C LEU A 158 3.34 14.06 7.35
N ALA A 159 2.76 14.35 6.18
CA ALA A 159 3.25 15.39 5.30
C ALA A 159 3.19 16.77 5.99
N VAL A 160 2.08 17.09 6.65
CA VAL A 160 1.93 18.34 7.41
C VAL A 160 2.98 18.41 8.53
N SER A 161 3.23 17.32 9.25
CA SER A 161 4.24 17.26 10.31
C SER A 161 5.65 17.52 9.79
N LEU A 162 5.96 17.07 8.58
CA LEU A 162 7.24 17.36 7.93
C LEU A 162 7.38 18.85 7.65
N TYR A 163 6.36 19.48 7.07
CA TYR A 163 6.36 20.92 6.79
C TYR A 163 6.43 21.75 8.07
N ALA A 164 5.84 21.28 9.15
CA ALA A 164 5.85 21.95 10.45
C ALA A 164 7.14 21.68 11.27
N HIS A 165 8.10 20.97 10.71
CA HIS A 165 9.37 20.61 11.38
C HIS A 165 9.19 19.77 12.64
N ARG A 166 8.06 19.06 12.77
CA ARG A 166 7.82 18.15 13.88
C ARG A 166 8.54 16.81 13.70
N VAL A 167 8.73 16.43 12.45
CA VAL A 167 9.54 15.28 12.06
C VAL A 167 10.60 15.74 11.06
N ASN A 168 11.72 15.03 11.02
CA ASN A 168 12.82 15.33 10.08
C ASN A 168 12.66 14.59 8.75
N ALA A 169 11.93 13.49 8.78
CA ALA A 169 11.59 12.71 7.59
C ALA A 169 10.21 12.08 7.76
N PHE A 170 9.54 11.89 6.63
CA PHE A 170 8.35 11.06 6.51
C PHE A 170 8.79 9.81 5.76
N SER A 171 8.65 8.64 6.38
CA SER A 171 9.09 7.38 5.77
C SER A 171 7.90 6.46 5.51
N VAL A 172 7.82 5.98 4.30
CA VAL A 172 6.93 4.94 3.80
C VAL A 172 7.46 4.55 2.41
N ASP A 173 6.76 3.72 1.70
CA ASP A 173 7.15 3.28 0.36
C ASP A 173 7.31 4.47 -0.60
N LYS A 174 8.34 4.42 -1.44
CA LYS A 174 8.69 5.52 -2.36
C LYS A 174 7.53 5.93 -3.26
N SER A 175 6.75 4.97 -3.74
CA SER A 175 5.60 5.27 -4.60
C SER A 175 4.53 6.07 -3.86
N ILE A 176 4.32 5.77 -2.57
CA ILE A 176 3.40 6.54 -1.73
C ILE A 176 3.95 7.95 -1.51
N LEU A 177 5.25 8.05 -1.19
CA LEU A 177 5.91 9.35 -0.98
C LEU A 177 5.81 10.24 -2.22
N SER A 178 5.84 9.67 -3.42
CA SER A 178 5.77 10.45 -4.66
C SER A 178 4.49 11.28 -4.74
N GLY A 179 3.41 10.84 -4.12
CA GLY A 179 2.15 11.58 -4.07
C GLY A 179 2.18 12.78 -3.13
N TYR A 180 3.20 12.90 -2.30
CA TYR A 180 3.35 13.97 -1.30
C TYR A 180 4.55 14.88 -1.58
N GLU A 181 5.25 14.67 -2.68
CA GLU A 181 6.35 15.53 -3.10
C GLU A 181 5.87 16.92 -3.48
N SER A 182 6.68 17.92 -3.20
CA SER A 182 6.43 19.30 -3.56
C SER A 182 7.75 19.99 -3.91
N LYS A 183 7.67 21.29 -4.22
CA LYS A 183 8.86 22.10 -4.48
C LYS A 183 9.78 22.22 -3.27
N LYS A 184 9.25 22.01 -2.05
CA LYS A 184 10.00 22.13 -0.79
C LYS A 184 10.58 20.80 -0.31
N THR A 185 10.23 19.70 -0.92
CA THR A 185 10.62 18.36 -0.48
C THR A 185 11.46 17.65 -1.52
N LYS A 186 12.15 16.61 -1.07
CA LYS A 186 12.83 15.64 -1.94
C LYS A 186 12.73 14.26 -1.30
N THR A 187 12.65 13.24 -2.15
CA THR A 187 12.80 11.85 -1.71
C THR A 187 14.26 11.48 -1.82
N LEU A 188 14.84 10.91 -0.76
CA LEU A 188 16.22 10.46 -0.80
C LEU A 188 16.39 9.38 -1.87
N LYS A 189 17.56 9.36 -2.53
CA LYS A 189 17.88 8.30 -3.51
C LYS A 189 17.97 6.95 -2.82
N GLU A 190 18.58 6.91 -1.65
CA GLU A 190 18.65 5.70 -0.86
C GLU A 190 17.26 5.27 -0.42
N GLY A 191 17.03 3.99 -0.49
CA GLY A 191 15.88 3.34 0.08
C GLY A 191 16.33 1.98 0.58
N PHE A 192 15.40 1.22 1.13
CA PHE A 192 15.72 -0.10 1.64
C PHE A 192 14.48 -0.98 1.65
N LYS A 193 14.70 -2.29 1.74
CA LYS A 193 13.67 -3.32 1.89
C LYS A 193 12.53 -3.22 0.87
N THR A 194 12.57 -4.09 -0.12
CA THR A 194 11.49 -4.21 -1.11
C THR A 194 10.17 -4.53 -0.41
N GLN A 195 9.13 -3.82 -0.78
CA GLN A 195 7.77 -4.01 -0.27
C GLN A 195 6.92 -4.65 -1.36
N GLU A 196 6.40 -5.83 -1.10
CA GLU A 196 5.53 -6.54 -2.04
C GLU A 196 4.07 -6.36 -1.60
N TYR A 197 3.24 -5.79 -2.46
CA TYR A 197 1.82 -5.58 -2.15
C TYR A 197 1.00 -6.77 -2.59
N GLY A 198 0.17 -7.27 -1.67
CA GLY A 198 -0.76 -8.36 -1.94
C GLY A 198 -2.21 -7.96 -1.70
N ILE A 199 -3.10 -8.65 -2.39
CA ILE A 199 -4.54 -8.59 -2.14
C ILE A 199 -4.81 -9.47 -0.93
N ALA A 200 -5.54 -8.94 0.05
CA ALA A 200 -5.78 -9.69 1.29
C ALA A 200 -7.28 -9.90 1.56
N SER A 201 -7.57 -10.92 2.32
CA SER A 201 -8.91 -11.25 2.82
C SER A 201 -8.79 -12.02 4.12
N SER A 202 -9.90 -12.27 4.79
CA SER A 202 -9.89 -13.15 5.96
C SER A 202 -9.46 -14.56 5.56
N LYS A 203 -8.92 -15.31 6.51
CA LYS A 203 -8.44 -16.69 6.28
C LYS A 203 -9.51 -17.61 5.67
N SER A 204 -10.77 -17.39 6.05
CA SER A 204 -11.89 -18.19 5.54
C SER A 204 -12.13 -17.98 4.04
N ASN A 205 -11.56 -16.94 3.45
CA ASN A 205 -11.69 -16.60 2.03
C ASN A 205 -10.47 -17.02 1.20
N GLN A 206 -9.75 -18.04 1.62
CA GLN A 206 -8.56 -18.51 0.89
C GLN A 206 -8.85 -18.82 -0.58
N GLU A 207 -9.99 -19.42 -0.89
CA GLU A 207 -10.34 -19.74 -2.28
C GLU A 207 -10.55 -18.48 -3.12
N LEU A 208 -11.09 -17.41 -2.53
CA LEU A 208 -11.20 -16.12 -3.21
C LEU A 208 -9.82 -15.55 -3.53
N ILE A 209 -8.88 -15.66 -2.60
CA ILE A 209 -7.50 -15.22 -2.80
C ILE A 209 -6.80 -16.08 -3.87
N ASP A 210 -7.01 -17.40 -3.86
CA ASP A 210 -6.48 -18.28 -4.90
C ASP A 210 -6.99 -17.87 -6.28
N TYR A 211 -8.25 -17.47 -6.37
CA TYR A 211 -8.83 -16.93 -7.60
C TYR A 211 -8.12 -15.64 -8.04
N THR A 212 -7.85 -14.73 -7.10
CA THR A 212 -7.11 -13.50 -7.42
C THR A 212 -5.68 -13.80 -7.87
N ASN A 213 -5.04 -14.84 -7.34
CA ASN A 213 -3.71 -15.27 -7.81
C ASN A 213 -3.73 -15.68 -9.28
N ASP A 214 -4.75 -16.42 -9.68
CA ASP A 214 -4.90 -16.82 -11.09
C ASP A 214 -5.08 -15.59 -11.99
N LEU A 215 -5.85 -14.61 -11.54
CA LEU A 215 -6.07 -13.37 -12.29
C LEU A 215 -4.78 -12.54 -12.37
N ILE A 216 -4.05 -12.39 -11.28
CA ILE A 216 -2.76 -11.67 -11.26
C ILE A 216 -1.80 -12.32 -12.25
N ALA A 217 -1.66 -13.65 -12.22
CA ALA A 217 -0.78 -14.37 -13.13
C ALA A 217 -1.18 -14.14 -14.60
N LYS A 218 -2.48 -14.20 -14.88
CA LYS A 218 -3.04 -13.94 -16.22
C LYS A 218 -2.69 -12.52 -16.69
N TRP A 219 -2.90 -11.53 -15.83
CA TRP A 219 -2.69 -10.13 -16.19
C TRP A 219 -1.21 -9.73 -16.24
N GLN A 220 -0.34 -10.41 -15.51
CA GLN A 220 1.10 -10.29 -15.68
C GLN A 220 1.53 -10.80 -17.05
N LYS A 221 1.00 -11.95 -17.44
CA LYS A 221 1.37 -12.61 -18.70
C LYS A 221 0.85 -11.87 -19.93
N ASP A 222 -0.38 -11.34 -19.88
CA ASP A 222 -1.00 -10.68 -21.03
C ASP A 222 -0.66 -9.18 -21.13
N GLY A 223 0.08 -8.63 -20.18
CA GLY A 223 0.47 -7.23 -20.16
C GLY A 223 -0.57 -6.28 -19.54
N SER A 224 -1.71 -6.77 -19.09
CA SER A 224 -2.78 -5.94 -18.49
C SER A 224 -2.28 -5.22 -17.24
N LEU A 225 -1.50 -5.92 -16.41
CA LEU A 225 -0.97 -5.32 -15.18
C LEU A 225 0.06 -4.23 -15.49
N GLN A 226 0.93 -4.46 -16.46
CA GLN A 226 1.89 -3.45 -16.92
C GLN A 226 1.18 -2.21 -17.45
N LYS A 227 0.05 -2.37 -18.14
CA LYS A 227 -0.75 -1.24 -18.62
C LYS A 227 -1.29 -0.38 -17.46
N LEU A 228 -1.64 -1.00 -16.33
CA LEU A 228 -2.06 -0.26 -15.13
C LEU A 228 -0.89 0.55 -14.56
N TYR A 229 0.30 -0.03 -14.51
CA TYR A 229 1.50 0.70 -14.08
C TYR A 229 1.74 1.90 -14.98
N ASP A 230 1.70 1.71 -16.29
CA ASP A 230 1.94 2.77 -17.28
C ASP A 230 0.88 3.89 -17.18
N LYS A 231 -0.37 3.51 -17.00
CA LYS A 231 -1.49 4.47 -16.87
C LYS A 231 -1.26 5.46 -15.74
N TYR A 232 -0.70 5.00 -14.63
CA TYR A 232 -0.47 5.81 -13.44
C TYR A 232 0.99 6.21 -13.26
N HIS A 233 1.83 6.03 -14.29
CA HIS A 233 3.27 6.39 -14.27
C HIS A 233 4.02 5.71 -13.13
N LEU A 234 3.63 4.49 -12.79
CA LEU A 234 4.26 3.72 -11.72
C LEU A 234 5.48 2.97 -12.24
N LYS A 235 6.52 2.92 -11.41
CA LYS A 235 7.76 2.21 -11.70
C LYS A 235 8.03 1.23 -10.56
N PRO A 236 7.62 -0.05 -10.71
CA PRO A 236 7.88 -1.04 -9.68
C PRO A 236 9.37 -1.14 -9.36
N ALA A 237 9.69 -1.39 -8.09
CA ALA A 237 11.07 -1.65 -7.67
C ALA A 237 11.56 -2.95 -8.32
N LYS A 238 12.86 -2.99 -8.63
CA LYS A 238 13.47 -4.17 -9.22
C LYS A 238 13.95 -5.12 -8.12
N ALA A 239 14.12 -6.40 -8.47
CA ALA A 239 14.56 -7.42 -7.52
C ALA A 239 15.91 -7.10 -6.88
N GLU A 240 16.79 -6.36 -7.56
CA GLU A 240 18.09 -5.93 -7.05
C GLU A 240 18.03 -4.74 -6.09
N ASP A 241 16.91 -4.07 -5.96
CA ASP A 241 16.72 -2.89 -5.08
C ASP A 241 16.41 -3.30 -3.64
N LYS A 242 17.06 -4.33 -3.12
CA LYS A 242 16.83 -4.89 -1.77
C LYS A 242 17.45 -4.04 -0.67
#